data_cd3eca03d7045fdc97e224b2262b268d
#
_entry.id   cd3eca03d7045fdc97e224b2262b268d
#
_cell.length_a   1.000
_cell.length_b   1.000
_cell.length_c   1.000
_cell.angle_alpha   90.00
_cell.angle_beta   90.00
_cell.angle_gamma   90.00
#
_symmetry.space_group_name_H-M   'P 1'
#
loop_
_entity.id
_entity.type
_entity.pdbx_description
1 polymer ?
#
loop_
_entity_poly.entity_id
_entity_poly.type
_entity_poly.pdbx_seq_one_letter_code
_entity_poly.pdbx_strand_id
1 'polypeptide(L)'
;ALPQAPEVETVPASKVTPEQAEAFDAFVIAGSDYGGFLNGAPALRKKILPIIAPKKNRTAFFTVSFTGEYSKKLLDKAVAKSYTPELTEGRPVYHLRGGIDFDKISLAHKTALKGPVRAWLMANPHPNEGIQQMLECYKTGKAEYIDRETLKPLVEDIAKFL
;
A
#
# COMPACT_ATOMS: atom_id res chain seq x y z
N ALA A 1 2.14 35.50 9.88
CA ALA A 1 1.29 34.41 10.33
C ALA A 1 2.05 33.12 10.07
N LEU A 2 2.13 32.23 11.06
CA LEU A 2 2.64 30.87 10.84
C LEU A 2 1.67 30.17 9.88
N PRO A 3 2.15 29.38 8.91
CA PRO A 3 1.27 28.60 8.07
C PRO A 3 0.45 27.67 8.97
N GLN A 4 -0.84 27.65 8.74
CA GLN A 4 -1.76 26.79 9.47
C GLN A 4 -1.40 25.33 9.10
N ALA A 5 -1.31 24.46 10.11
CA ALA A 5 -1.07 23.04 9.84
C ALA A 5 -2.18 22.50 8.91
N PRO A 6 -1.84 21.68 7.91
CA PRO A 6 -2.84 21.13 7.00
C PRO A 6 -3.84 20.28 7.76
N GLU A 7 -5.11 20.39 7.40
CA GLU A 7 -6.14 19.50 7.92
C GLU A 7 -6.01 18.14 7.23
N VAL A 8 -5.88 17.08 8.00
CA VAL A 8 -5.72 15.71 7.50
C VAL A 8 -6.91 14.86 7.93
N GLU A 9 -7.63 14.33 6.96
CA GLU A 9 -8.70 13.36 7.20
C GLU A 9 -8.28 11.98 6.67
N THR A 10 -8.53 10.94 7.46
CA THR A 10 -8.30 9.55 7.06
C THR A 10 -9.63 8.84 6.85
N VAL A 11 -9.90 8.45 5.61
CA VAL A 11 -11.16 7.82 5.22
C VAL A 11 -10.89 6.46 4.57
N PRO A 12 -11.57 5.38 5.00
CA PRO A 12 -11.52 4.11 4.29
C PRO A 12 -11.97 4.27 2.84
N ALA A 13 -11.25 3.69 1.88
CA ALA A 13 -11.54 3.80 0.45
C ALA A 13 -12.99 3.45 0.07
N SER A 14 -13.62 2.52 0.80
CA SER A 14 -15.02 2.11 0.59
C SER A 14 -16.04 3.14 1.09
N LYS A 15 -15.63 4.08 1.93
CA LYS A 15 -16.52 5.07 2.58
C LYS A 15 -16.35 6.48 2.03
N VAL A 16 -15.25 6.76 1.32
CA VAL A 16 -15.04 8.09 0.73
C VAL A 16 -16.14 8.39 -0.29
N THR A 17 -16.67 9.61 -0.23
CA THR A 17 -17.67 10.08 -1.18
C THR A 17 -17.06 11.00 -2.23
N PRO A 18 -17.71 11.17 -3.41
CA PRO A 18 -17.27 12.14 -4.41
C PRO A 18 -17.15 13.56 -3.85
N GLU A 19 -18.11 13.99 -3.05
CA GLU A 19 -18.16 15.33 -2.44
C GLU A 19 -16.96 15.55 -1.52
N GLN A 20 -16.61 14.55 -0.70
CA GLN A 20 -15.38 14.61 0.12
C GLN A 20 -14.14 14.71 -0.76
N ALA A 21 -14.04 13.89 -1.81
CA ALA A 21 -12.89 13.92 -2.72
C ALA A 21 -12.77 15.25 -3.47
N GLU A 22 -13.88 15.91 -3.82
CA GLU A 22 -13.87 17.25 -4.42
C GLU A 22 -13.34 18.31 -3.48
N ALA A 23 -13.65 18.19 -2.18
CA ALA A 23 -13.28 19.17 -1.15
C ALA A 23 -11.78 19.17 -0.81
N PHE A 24 -11.06 18.06 -1.03
CA PHE A 24 -9.63 17.97 -0.69
C PHE A 24 -8.72 18.41 -1.84
N ASP A 25 -7.63 19.10 -1.49
CA ASP A 25 -6.62 19.58 -2.42
C ASP A 25 -5.56 18.54 -2.77
N ALA A 26 -5.25 17.63 -1.85
CA ALA A 26 -4.20 16.63 -1.97
C ALA A 26 -4.65 15.27 -1.45
N PHE A 27 -4.03 14.21 -1.95
CA PHE A 27 -4.40 12.84 -1.61
C PHE A 27 -3.18 11.99 -1.31
N VAL A 28 -3.32 11.15 -0.29
CA VAL A 28 -2.40 10.05 -0.03
C VAL A 28 -3.19 8.76 -0.12
N ILE A 29 -2.92 7.96 -1.13
CA ILE A 29 -3.66 6.73 -1.40
C ILE A 29 -2.85 5.55 -0.89
N ALA A 30 -3.40 4.84 0.09
CA ALA A 30 -2.80 3.69 0.71
C ALA A 30 -3.50 2.39 0.32
N GLY A 31 -2.74 1.32 0.18
CA GLY A 31 -3.30 -0.01 -0.04
C GLY A 31 -2.41 -1.13 0.49
N SER A 32 -3.02 -2.14 1.08
CA SER A 32 -2.32 -3.38 1.42
C SER A 32 -2.31 -4.31 0.21
N ASP A 33 -1.17 -4.96 -0.04
CA ASP A 33 -1.07 -5.97 -1.09
C ASP A 33 -1.77 -7.27 -0.68
N TYR A 34 -2.63 -7.73 -1.56
CA TYR A 34 -3.35 -9.01 -1.46
C TYR A 34 -3.10 -9.85 -2.72
N GLY A 35 -1.90 -10.43 -2.80
CA GLY A 35 -1.56 -11.32 -3.91
C GLY A 35 -1.49 -10.62 -5.27
N GLY A 36 -1.00 -9.40 -5.31
CA GLY A 36 -0.83 -8.62 -6.54
C GLY A 36 -2.00 -7.69 -6.88
N PHE A 37 -2.89 -7.44 -5.90
CA PHE A 37 -3.95 -6.43 -5.97
C PHE A 37 -3.96 -5.61 -4.69
N LEU A 38 -4.28 -4.34 -4.80
CA LEU A 38 -4.39 -3.47 -3.63
C LEU A 38 -5.81 -3.49 -3.09
N ASN A 39 -5.91 -3.71 -1.78
CA ASN A 39 -7.19 -3.68 -1.09
C ASN A 39 -7.82 -2.28 -1.18
N GLY A 40 -9.14 -2.23 -1.45
CA GLY A 40 -9.89 -0.98 -1.61
C GLY A 40 -9.81 -0.35 -3.01
N ALA A 41 -8.86 -0.74 -3.86
CA ALA A 41 -8.70 -0.17 -5.20
C ALA A 41 -9.97 -0.22 -6.08
N PRO A 42 -10.76 -1.31 -6.12
CA PRO A 42 -11.98 -1.32 -6.93
C PRO A 42 -13.00 -0.25 -6.55
N ALA A 43 -13.14 0.02 -5.24
CA ALA A 43 -14.04 1.07 -4.76
C ALA A 43 -13.56 2.47 -5.18
N LEU A 44 -12.25 2.74 -5.03
CA LEU A 44 -11.63 3.99 -5.47
C LEU A 44 -11.75 4.20 -6.98
N ARG A 45 -11.41 3.21 -7.80
CA ARG A 45 -11.42 3.33 -9.27
C ARG A 45 -12.74 3.82 -9.82
N LYS A 46 -13.85 3.27 -9.34
CA LYS A 46 -15.16 3.58 -9.91
C LYS A 46 -15.65 4.97 -9.57
N LYS A 47 -15.43 5.45 -8.34
CA LYS A 47 -16.07 6.65 -7.81
C LYS A 47 -15.12 7.83 -7.68
N ILE A 48 -13.89 7.59 -7.28
CA ILE A 48 -12.99 8.62 -6.77
C ILE A 48 -11.88 8.96 -7.77
N LEU A 49 -11.33 7.99 -8.50
CA LEU A 49 -10.22 8.25 -9.41
C LEU A 49 -10.52 9.33 -10.45
N PRO A 50 -11.71 9.43 -11.05
CA PRO A 50 -12.01 10.53 -11.99
C PRO A 50 -11.88 11.91 -11.34
N ILE A 51 -12.19 12.02 -10.04
CA ILE A 51 -12.12 13.30 -9.30
C ILE A 51 -10.69 13.66 -8.97
N ILE A 52 -9.87 12.68 -8.56
CA ILE A 52 -8.48 12.94 -8.18
C ILE A 52 -7.50 12.95 -9.37
N ALA A 53 -7.87 12.40 -10.52
CA ALA A 53 -7.01 12.40 -11.70
C ALA A 53 -6.55 13.81 -12.12
N PRO A 54 -7.39 14.86 -12.13
CA PRO A 54 -6.95 16.24 -12.36
C PRO A 54 -5.98 16.75 -11.30
N LYS A 55 -6.07 16.22 -10.07
CA LYS A 55 -5.23 16.58 -8.91
C LYS A 55 -4.00 15.66 -8.79
N LYS A 56 -3.65 14.95 -9.86
CA LYS A 56 -2.55 13.97 -9.83
C LYS A 56 -1.23 14.54 -9.31
N ASN A 57 -0.93 15.82 -9.50
CA ASN A 57 0.29 16.48 -9.02
C ASN A 57 0.34 16.66 -7.49
N ARG A 58 -0.79 16.44 -6.83
CA ARG A 58 -0.96 16.47 -5.38
C ARG A 58 -1.42 15.12 -4.85
N THR A 59 -0.97 14.04 -5.49
CA THR A 59 -1.35 12.68 -5.12
C THR A 59 -0.11 11.83 -4.96
N ALA A 60 0.06 11.19 -3.81
CA ALA A 60 1.09 10.20 -3.54
C ALA A 60 0.45 8.83 -3.26
N PHE A 61 1.21 7.78 -3.50
CA PHE A 61 0.79 6.41 -3.27
C PHE A 61 1.73 5.71 -2.31
N PHE A 62 1.19 4.90 -1.42
CA PHE A 62 2.02 3.91 -0.74
C PHE A 62 1.32 2.56 -0.63
N THR A 63 2.11 1.51 -0.59
CA THR A 63 1.63 0.16 -0.28
C THR A 63 2.17 -0.28 1.06
N VAL A 64 1.41 -1.10 1.75
CA VAL A 64 1.88 -1.82 2.93
C VAL A 64 1.87 -3.30 2.61
N SER A 65 3.02 -3.93 2.73
CA SER A 65 3.17 -5.37 2.54
C SER A 65 4.17 -5.95 3.53
N PHE A 66 4.22 -7.26 3.63
CA PHE A 66 5.23 -7.91 4.47
C PHE A 66 6.65 -7.69 3.93
N THR A 67 6.81 -7.73 2.63
CA THR A 67 8.12 -7.68 1.96
C THR A 67 8.58 -6.26 1.62
N GLY A 68 7.65 -5.30 1.47
CA GLY A 68 8.00 -3.92 1.13
C GLY A 68 8.89 -3.84 -0.12
N GLU A 69 9.95 -3.06 -0.03
CA GLU A 69 10.90 -2.83 -1.13
C GLU A 69 11.57 -4.11 -1.66
N TYR A 70 11.68 -5.18 -0.88
CA TYR A 70 12.20 -6.47 -1.38
C TYR A 70 11.35 -7.06 -2.52
N SER A 71 10.11 -6.64 -2.64
CA SER A 71 9.17 -7.05 -3.69
C SER A 71 8.72 -5.90 -4.58
N LYS A 72 9.51 -4.82 -4.66
CA LYS A 72 9.18 -3.58 -5.38
C LYS A 72 8.56 -3.83 -6.76
N LYS A 73 9.17 -4.64 -7.61
CA LYS A 73 8.66 -4.94 -8.97
C LYS A 73 7.26 -5.57 -8.97
N LEU A 74 6.94 -6.39 -7.96
CA LEU A 74 5.60 -7.00 -7.83
C LEU A 74 4.60 -5.98 -7.33
N LEU A 75 5.00 -5.14 -6.38
CA LEU A 75 4.16 -4.09 -5.82
C LEU A 75 3.88 -2.97 -6.83
N ASP A 76 4.87 -2.57 -7.63
CA ASP A 76 4.69 -1.65 -8.76
C ASP A 76 3.62 -2.18 -9.75
N LYS A 77 3.68 -3.49 -10.07
CA LYS A 77 2.66 -4.13 -10.91
C LYS A 77 1.28 -4.16 -10.24
N ALA A 78 1.22 -4.38 -8.93
CA ALA A 78 -0.02 -4.36 -8.17
C ALA A 78 -0.65 -2.96 -8.19
N VAL A 79 0.15 -1.92 -8.03
CA VAL A 79 -0.28 -0.51 -8.17
C VAL A 79 -0.81 -0.23 -9.57
N ALA A 80 -0.06 -0.57 -10.60
CA ALA A 80 -0.46 -0.35 -12.00
C ALA A 80 -1.75 -1.09 -12.38
N LYS A 81 -1.98 -2.29 -11.83
CA LYS A 81 -3.24 -3.03 -12.01
C LYS A 81 -4.41 -2.43 -11.23
N SER A 82 -4.12 -1.90 -10.06
CA SER A 82 -5.14 -1.41 -9.13
C SER A 82 -5.60 -0.01 -9.49
N TYR A 83 -4.72 0.81 -10.02
CA TYR A 83 -4.97 2.19 -10.43
C TYR A 83 -4.64 2.38 -11.91
N THR A 84 -5.20 3.41 -12.53
CA THR A 84 -4.93 3.67 -13.94
C THR A 84 -3.52 4.23 -14.13
N PRO A 85 -2.84 3.93 -15.26
CA PRO A 85 -1.53 4.50 -15.57
C PRO A 85 -1.54 6.03 -15.53
N GLU A 86 -2.61 6.66 -16.00
CA GLU A 86 -2.76 8.13 -16.03
C GLU A 86 -2.67 8.73 -14.61
N LEU A 87 -3.07 7.97 -13.60
CA LEU A 87 -3.00 8.42 -12.21
C LEU A 87 -1.64 8.13 -11.58
N THR A 88 -0.99 7.03 -11.94
CA THR A 88 0.24 6.57 -11.27
C THR A 88 1.52 6.94 -12.01
N GLU A 89 1.45 7.21 -13.32
CA GLU A 89 2.60 7.55 -14.13
C GLU A 89 3.29 8.83 -13.65
N GLY A 90 4.61 8.74 -13.44
CA GLY A 90 5.41 9.85 -12.93
C GLY A 90 5.17 10.20 -11.45
N ARG A 91 4.42 9.35 -10.72
CA ARG A 91 4.17 9.54 -9.29
C ARG A 91 5.07 8.66 -8.45
N PRO A 92 5.57 9.18 -7.33
CA PRO A 92 6.25 8.34 -6.38
C PRO A 92 5.29 7.34 -5.77
N VAL A 93 5.72 6.09 -5.70
CA VAL A 93 5.03 5.02 -4.99
C VAL A 93 5.98 4.46 -3.94
N TYR A 94 5.56 4.48 -2.69
CA TYR A 94 6.35 4.03 -1.56
C TYR A 94 5.89 2.64 -1.14
N HIS A 95 6.84 1.72 -0.93
CA HIS A 95 6.54 0.35 -0.53
C HIS A 95 6.97 0.11 0.91
N LEU A 96 6.07 0.40 1.83
CA LEU A 96 6.31 0.28 3.26
C LEU A 96 6.18 -1.17 3.72
N ARG A 97 6.92 -1.51 4.76
CA ARG A 97 6.77 -2.80 5.41
C ARG A 97 5.77 -2.70 6.56
N GLY A 98 4.98 -3.76 6.69
CA GLY A 98 4.06 -3.95 7.80
C GLY A 98 4.42 -5.17 8.63
N GLY A 99 3.53 -5.54 9.53
CA GLY A 99 3.61 -6.76 10.30
C GLY A 99 2.48 -7.72 9.98
N ILE A 100 2.62 -8.93 10.49
CA ILE A 100 1.57 -9.93 10.51
C ILE A 100 1.58 -10.67 11.85
N ASP A 101 0.40 -10.93 12.35
CA ASP A 101 0.19 -11.76 13.53
C ASP A 101 -0.83 -12.83 13.15
N PHE A 102 -0.35 -14.06 12.98
CA PHE A 102 -1.19 -15.18 12.57
C PHE A 102 -2.28 -15.51 13.58
N ASP A 103 -2.14 -15.13 14.84
CA ASP A 103 -3.17 -15.38 15.85
C ASP A 103 -4.35 -14.42 15.72
N LYS A 104 -4.14 -13.27 15.07
CA LYS A 104 -5.16 -12.23 14.86
C LYS A 104 -5.90 -12.33 13.54
N ILE A 105 -5.43 -13.14 12.59
CA ILE A 105 -6.08 -13.29 11.30
C ILE A 105 -6.99 -14.53 11.27
N SER A 106 -8.05 -14.47 10.47
CA SER A 106 -8.99 -15.58 10.33
C SER A 106 -8.34 -16.85 9.76
N LEU A 107 -8.91 -18.00 10.04
CA LEU A 107 -8.44 -19.30 9.52
C LEU A 107 -8.39 -19.30 7.98
N ALA A 108 -9.38 -18.70 7.33
CA ALA A 108 -9.41 -18.56 5.87
C ALA A 108 -8.21 -17.79 5.34
N HIS A 109 -7.86 -16.67 5.97
CA HIS A 109 -6.66 -15.91 5.62
C HIS A 109 -5.36 -16.67 5.91
N LYS A 110 -5.28 -17.39 7.04
CA LYS A 110 -4.14 -18.26 7.35
C LYS A 110 -3.91 -19.29 6.24
N THR A 111 -4.98 -19.93 5.78
CA THR A 111 -4.91 -20.97 4.73
C THR A 111 -4.54 -20.34 3.38
N ALA A 112 -5.16 -19.23 3.02
CA ALA A 112 -4.86 -18.51 1.78
C ALA A 112 -3.40 -18.04 1.69
N LEU A 113 -2.83 -17.60 2.80
CA LEU A 113 -1.42 -17.17 2.84
C LEU A 113 -0.45 -18.35 2.83
N LYS A 114 -0.72 -19.42 3.57
CA LYS A 114 0.23 -20.53 3.73
C LYS A 114 0.39 -21.37 2.46
N GLY A 115 -0.71 -21.68 1.76
CA GLY A 115 -0.69 -22.57 0.61
C GLY A 115 0.06 -22.01 -0.60
N PRO A 116 -0.44 -20.94 -1.24
CA PRO A 116 0.18 -20.33 -2.43
C PRO A 116 1.60 -19.82 -2.17
N VAL A 117 1.84 -19.22 -0.99
CA VAL A 117 3.17 -18.73 -0.65
C VAL A 117 4.16 -19.85 -0.49
N ARG A 118 3.77 -20.96 0.16
CA ARG A 118 4.63 -22.14 0.27
C ARG A 118 4.96 -22.73 -1.09
N ALA A 119 3.97 -22.85 -1.98
CA ALA A 119 4.18 -23.34 -3.34
C ALA A 119 5.14 -22.42 -4.12
N TRP A 120 4.95 -21.11 -4.03
CA TRP A 120 5.82 -20.14 -4.68
C TRP A 120 7.26 -20.22 -4.14
N LEU A 121 7.45 -20.39 -2.84
CA LEU A 121 8.75 -20.53 -2.20
C LEU A 121 9.47 -21.80 -2.65
N MET A 122 8.74 -22.90 -2.82
CA MET A 122 9.33 -24.14 -3.34
C MET A 122 9.79 -23.99 -4.80
N ALA A 123 9.12 -23.14 -5.57
CA ALA A 123 9.50 -22.86 -6.95
C ALA A 123 10.65 -21.84 -7.10
N ASN A 124 11.02 -21.14 -6.02
CA ASN A 124 12.08 -20.12 -6.03
C ASN A 124 13.21 -20.51 -5.06
N PRO A 125 14.21 -21.25 -5.51
CA PRO A 125 15.24 -21.83 -4.63
C PRO A 125 16.17 -20.78 -3.99
N HIS A 126 16.16 -19.54 -4.49
CA HIS A 126 16.98 -18.44 -3.98
C HIS A 126 16.09 -17.26 -3.54
N PRO A 127 15.38 -17.40 -2.41
CA PRO A 127 14.52 -16.32 -1.90
C PRO A 127 15.38 -15.13 -1.45
N ASN A 128 14.91 -13.92 -1.78
CA ASN A 128 15.52 -12.71 -1.22
C ASN A 128 15.25 -12.61 0.30
N GLU A 129 15.93 -11.67 0.96
CA GLU A 129 15.84 -11.50 2.41
C GLU A 129 14.38 -11.33 2.90
N GLY A 130 13.57 -10.51 2.22
CA GLY A 130 12.15 -10.31 2.58
C GLY A 130 11.34 -11.60 2.55
N ILE A 131 11.64 -12.48 1.61
CA ILE A 131 11.00 -13.80 1.51
C ILE A 131 11.51 -14.75 2.61
N GLN A 132 12.81 -14.71 2.91
CA GLN A 132 13.37 -15.49 4.01
C GLN A 132 12.73 -15.11 5.34
N GLN A 133 12.59 -13.83 5.60
CA GLN A 133 11.91 -13.30 6.79
C GLN A 133 10.43 -13.71 6.82
N MET A 134 9.75 -13.75 5.68
CA MET A 134 8.38 -14.25 5.62
C MET A 134 8.28 -15.74 5.95
N LEU A 135 9.24 -16.55 5.49
CA LEU A 135 9.34 -17.97 5.86
C LEU A 135 9.52 -18.15 7.37
N GLU A 136 10.37 -17.34 7.96
CA GLU A 136 10.59 -17.39 9.41
C GLU A 136 9.33 -16.97 10.18
N CYS A 137 8.61 -15.96 9.70
CA CYS A 137 7.33 -15.56 10.28
C CYS A 137 6.28 -16.70 10.24
N TYR A 138 6.28 -17.56 9.21
CA TYR A 138 5.40 -18.73 9.20
C TYR A 138 5.72 -19.76 10.29
N LYS A 139 6.97 -19.82 10.73
CA LYS A 139 7.39 -20.71 11.83
C LYS A 139 7.07 -20.09 13.19
N THR A 140 7.37 -18.80 13.34
CA THR A 140 7.21 -18.07 14.61
C THR A 140 5.77 -17.60 14.85
N GLY A 141 4.95 -17.50 13.79
CA GLY A 141 3.56 -17.06 13.87
C GLY A 141 3.38 -15.54 13.92
N LYS A 142 4.45 -14.77 14.04
CA LYS A 142 4.38 -13.30 14.17
C LYS A 142 5.64 -12.64 13.65
N ALA A 143 5.47 -11.49 12.99
CA ALA A 143 6.56 -10.56 12.69
C ALA A 143 6.04 -9.13 12.57
N GLU A 144 6.90 -8.16 12.90
CA GLU A 144 6.60 -6.73 12.77
C GLU A 144 7.85 -6.01 12.23
N TYR A 145 7.65 -5.28 11.13
CA TYR A 145 8.70 -4.54 10.42
C TYR A 145 8.31 -3.07 10.22
N ILE A 146 7.46 -2.55 11.11
CA ILE A 146 7.05 -1.14 11.06
C ILE A 146 8.23 -0.28 11.49
N ASP A 147 8.69 0.55 10.56
CA ASP A 147 9.74 1.53 10.78
C ASP A 147 9.29 2.91 10.32
N ARG A 148 9.20 3.85 11.26
CA ARG A 148 8.75 5.22 10.99
C ARG A 148 9.73 6.00 10.12
N GLU A 149 11.01 5.65 10.12
CA GLU A 149 12.02 6.31 9.30
C GLU A 149 11.73 6.10 7.80
N THR A 150 11.15 4.96 7.44
CA THR A 150 10.76 4.67 6.05
C THR A 150 9.64 5.55 5.53
N LEU A 151 8.94 6.29 6.41
CA LEU A 151 7.92 7.26 6.02
C LEU A 151 8.49 8.61 5.60
N LYS A 152 9.75 8.95 5.93
CA LYS A 152 10.33 10.25 5.66
C LYS A 152 10.22 10.70 4.20
N PRO A 153 10.58 9.87 3.19
CA PRO A 153 10.47 10.29 1.79
C PRO A 153 9.02 10.58 1.37
N LEU A 154 8.06 9.80 1.87
CA LEU A 154 6.64 10.04 1.62
C LEU A 154 6.19 11.37 2.23
N VAL A 155 6.57 11.65 3.48
CA VAL A 155 6.22 12.88 4.17
C VAL A 155 6.84 14.10 3.48
N GLU A 156 8.09 14.01 3.03
CA GLU A 156 8.77 15.06 2.28
C GLU A 156 8.07 15.37 0.95
N ASP A 157 7.57 14.36 0.26
CA ASP A 157 6.82 14.56 -0.98
C ASP A 157 5.44 15.16 -0.73
N ILE A 158 4.74 14.71 0.31
CA ILE A 158 3.45 15.29 0.71
C ILE A 158 3.62 16.78 1.06
N ALA A 159 4.69 17.13 1.75
CA ALA A 159 4.97 18.52 2.11
C ALA A 159 5.12 19.46 0.89
N LYS A 160 5.45 18.92 -0.29
CA LYS A 160 5.52 19.69 -1.55
C LYS A 160 4.13 19.97 -2.15
N PHE A 161 3.09 19.30 -1.68
CA PHE A 161 1.72 19.48 -2.16
C PHE A 161 0.98 20.62 -1.44
N LEU A 162 1.51 21.00 -0.29
CA LEU A 162 0.96 22.00 0.63
C LEU A 162 1.60 23.36 0.41
#